data_2602968efae82dfdd5a299d12215d914
#
_entry.id   2602968efae82dfdd5a299d12215d914
#
_cell.length_a   1.000
_cell.length_b   1.000
_cell.length_c   1.000
_cell.angle_alpha   90.00
_cell.angle_beta   90.00
_cell.angle_gamma   90.00
#
_symmetry.space_group_name_H-M   'P 1'
#
loop_
_entity.id
_entity.type
_entity.pdbx_description
1 polymer ?
#
loop_
_entity_poly.entity_id
_entity_poly.type
_entity_poly.pdbx_seq_one_letter_code
_entity_poly.pdbx_strand_id
1 'polypeptide(L)'
;MRYKRALALVLALAMALTLAGCGEEERHDVQVVAMDTVMSLTAYGSNGEAGLDAATAVINALDAMLDPERQGSAVYNLNNSQGAPVSVTGQIAEMLSVAGTVYTQSNGALDLTVYPLVKAWGFIDAQYRVPSDSEITGLLANVGFDKVSINRMSDADTSLVTLPSGTELSFASVAKGCAAKYAAQAMAGAGVTSAIISLGGNVQTLGLRPDGSNWNVAVQDPENTNSYVGILSVGETAVVTSGGYQRYFVASNGTTYQHIINPS
;
A
#
# COMPACT_ATOMS: atom_id res chain seq x y z
N MET A 1 -30.85 -59.61 6.09
CA MET A 1 -29.49 -59.29 6.57
C MET A 1 -28.65 -58.37 5.63
N ARG A 2 -28.78 -58.47 4.33
CA ARG A 2 -28.01 -57.67 3.35
C ARG A 2 -28.29 -56.13 3.42
N TYR A 3 -29.56 -55.73 3.60
CA TYR A 3 -29.93 -54.29 3.69
C TYR A 3 -29.40 -53.58 4.94
N LYS A 4 -29.32 -54.27 6.09
CA LYS A 4 -28.76 -53.67 7.32
C LYS A 4 -27.25 -53.41 7.20
N ARG A 5 -26.51 -54.26 6.44
CA ARG A 5 -25.09 -54.08 6.20
C ARG A 5 -24.81 -52.94 5.20
N ALA A 6 -25.66 -52.77 4.16
CA ALA A 6 -25.56 -51.69 3.21
C ALA A 6 -25.86 -50.34 3.87
N LEU A 7 -26.88 -50.26 4.75
CA LEU A 7 -27.22 -49.04 5.48
C LEU A 7 -26.12 -48.65 6.48
N ALA A 8 -25.48 -49.60 7.15
CA ALA A 8 -24.36 -49.36 8.06
C ALA A 8 -23.11 -48.86 7.31
N LEU A 9 -22.85 -49.35 6.09
CA LEU A 9 -21.75 -48.89 5.25
C LEU A 9 -21.98 -47.45 4.72
N VAL A 10 -23.20 -47.10 4.33
CA VAL A 10 -23.57 -45.76 3.90
C VAL A 10 -23.49 -44.76 5.06
N LEU A 11 -23.93 -45.14 6.26
CA LEU A 11 -23.80 -44.32 7.47
C LEU A 11 -22.33 -44.15 7.92
N ALA A 12 -21.51 -45.19 7.81
CA ALA A 12 -20.07 -45.10 8.12
C ALA A 12 -19.32 -44.24 7.10
N LEU A 13 -19.69 -44.33 5.81
CA LEU A 13 -19.11 -43.47 4.77
C LEU A 13 -19.55 -42.01 4.92
N ALA A 14 -20.80 -41.74 5.30
CA ALA A 14 -21.30 -40.40 5.61
C ALA A 14 -20.64 -39.81 6.86
N MET A 15 -20.40 -40.61 7.92
CA MET A 15 -19.64 -40.16 9.10
C MET A 15 -18.15 -39.95 8.80
N ALA A 16 -17.54 -40.74 7.91
CA ALA A 16 -16.14 -40.53 7.49
C ALA A 16 -15.95 -39.22 6.67
N LEU A 17 -16.98 -38.84 5.89
CA LEU A 17 -16.99 -37.57 5.14
C LEU A 17 -17.18 -36.34 6.04
N THR A 18 -17.80 -36.47 7.22
CA THR A 18 -17.98 -35.37 8.17
C THR A 18 -16.74 -35.14 9.08
N LEU A 19 -15.86 -36.12 9.20
CA LEU A 19 -14.62 -36.01 9.97
C LEU A 19 -13.44 -35.41 9.19
N ALA A 20 -13.58 -35.21 7.89
CA ALA A 20 -12.53 -34.60 7.05
C ALA A 20 -12.60 -33.06 7.00
N GLY A 21 -13.45 -32.40 7.81
CA GLY A 21 -13.79 -30.99 7.69
C GLY A 21 -13.40 -30.06 8.86
N CYS A 22 -12.59 -30.50 9.83
CA CYS A 22 -12.15 -29.66 10.95
C CYS A 22 -10.64 -29.75 11.19
N GLY A 23 -9.84 -29.56 10.14
CA GLY A 23 -8.44 -29.16 10.31
C GLY A 23 -8.41 -27.63 10.28
N GLU A 24 -7.76 -26.99 11.25
CA GLU A 24 -7.38 -25.57 11.11
C GLU A 24 -6.66 -25.42 9.76
N GLU A 25 -7.10 -24.46 8.94
CA GLU A 25 -6.36 -24.17 7.70
C GLU A 25 -4.93 -23.78 8.05
N GLU A 26 -3.97 -24.36 7.32
CA GLU A 26 -2.55 -24.10 7.51
C GLU A 26 -2.26 -22.60 7.38
N ARG A 27 -1.60 -22.03 8.37
CA ARG A 27 -1.25 -20.63 8.42
C ARG A 27 0.19 -20.44 7.97
N HIS A 28 0.40 -19.50 7.06
CA HIS A 28 1.70 -19.09 6.54
C HIS A 28 1.89 -17.60 6.81
N ASP A 29 3.10 -17.21 7.22
CA ASP A 29 3.45 -15.83 7.56
C ASP A 29 4.75 -15.45 6.88
N VAL A 30 4.85 -14.20 6.40
CA VAL A 30 6.10 -13.61 5.91
C VAL A 30 6.21 -12.16 6.36
N GLN A 31 7.43 -11.71 6.61
CA GLN A 31 7.76 -10.29 6.80
C GLN A 31 8.59 -9.79 5.62
N VAL A 32 8.23 -8.63 5.11
CA VAL A 32 8.90 -7.95 4.00
C VAL A 32 9.30 -6.55 4.46
N VAL A 33 10.52 -6.13 4.14
CA VAL A 33 10.96 -4.75 4.36
C VAL A 33 10.96 -4.04 3.01
N ALA A 34 10.03 -3.12 2.82
CA ALA A 34 9.85 -2.35 1.59
C ALA A 34 9.17 -1.00 1.90
N MET A 35 9.33 -0.01 1.03
CA MET A 35 8.69 1.32 1.15
C MET A 35 8.88 1.95 2.54
N ASP A 36 10.11 1.88 3.07
CA ASP A 36 10.54 2.39 4.39
C ASP A 36 9.73 1.82 5.57
N THR A 37 9.22 0.59 5.47
CA THR A 37 8.44 -0.02 6.54
C THR A 37 8.61 -1.53 6.61
N VAL A 38 8.33 -2.11 7.79
CA VAL A 38 8.18 -3.55 7.95
C VAL A 38 6.71 -3.90 7.64
N MET A 39 6.53 -4.84 6.76
CA MET A 39 5.23 -5.35 6.31
C MET A 39 5.06 -6.77 6.80
N SER A 40 3.85 -7.14 7.21
CA SER A 40 3.52 -8.49 7.64
C SER A 40 2.35 -9.01 6.82
N LEU A 41 2.55 -10.17 6.21
CA LEU A 41 1.55 -10.84 5.39
C LEU A 41 1.27 -12.22 5.98
N THR A 42 -0.01 -12.55 6.11
CA THR A 42 -0.49 -13.85 6.55
C THR A 42 -1.47 -14.40 5.51
N ALA A 43 -1.29 -15.64 5.11
CA ALA A 43 -2.20 -16.36 4.23
C ALA A 43 -2.56 -17.72 4.83
N TYR A 44 -3.73 -18.23 4.50
CA TYR A 44 -4.23 -19.51 5.00
C TYR A 44 -4.52 -20.49 3.86
N GLY A 45 -4.39 -21.79 4.17
CA GLY A 45 -4.64 -22.88 3.24
C GLY A 45 -3.40 -23.34 2.48
N SER A 46 -3.54 -24.42 1.73
CA SER A 46 -2.43 -25.11 1.03
C SER A 46 -1.69 -24.25 0.00
N ASN A 47 -2.30 -23.18 -0.48
CA ASN A 47 -1.70 -22.22 -1.41
C ASN A 47 -1.06 -21.02 -0.71
N GLY A 48 -1.05 -20.99 0.63
CA GLY A 48 -0.61 -19.85 1.42
C GLY A 48 0.82 -19.44 1.12
N GLU A 49 1.77 -20.37 1.08
CA GLU A 49 3.18 -20.11 0.78
C GLU A 49 3.36 -19.51 -0.63
N ALA A 50 2.76 -20.13 -1.66
CA ALA A 50 2.82 -19.63 -3.03
C ALA A 50 2.19 -18.23 -3.18
N GLY A 51 1.10 -17.96 -2.44
CA GLY A 51 0.48 -16.64 -2.39
C GLY A 51 1.35 -15.59 -1.75
N LEU A 52 2.03 -15.92 -0.64
CA LEU A 52 2.96 -15.02 0.03
C LEU A 52 4.18 -14.69 -0.84
N ASP A 53 4.71 -15.69 -1.56
CA ASP A 53 5.83 -15.49 -2.51
C ASP A 53 5.41 -14.54 -3.65
N ALA A 54 4.23 -14.76 -4.23
CA ALA A 54 3.70 -13.91 -5.29
C ALA A 54 3.46 -12.47 -4.81
N ALA A 55 2.89 -12.29 -3.62
CA ALA A 55 2.68 -10.98 -3.02
C ALA A 55 3.99 -10.25 -2.71
N THR A 56 4.96 -10.97 -2.15
CA THR A 56 6.31 -10.45 -1.85
C THR A 56 7.01 -9.97 -3.11
N ALA A 57 6.95 -10.74 -4.19
CA ALA A 57 7.54 -10.36 -5.48
C ALA A 57 6.93 -9.06 -6.01
N VAL A 58 5.61 -8.91 -5.93
CA VAL A 58 4.89 -7.69 -6.33
C VAL A 58 5.29 -6.49 -5.48
N ILE A 59 5.33 -6.64 -4.17
CA ILE A 59 5.73 -5.56 -3.25
C ILE A 59 7.15 -5.08 -3.56
N ASN A 60 8.10 -6.00 -3.71
CA ASN A 60 9.50 -5.66 -4.02
C ASN A 60 9.65 -5.00 -5.40
N ALA A 61 8.88 -5.43 -6.38
CA ALA A 61 8.89 -4.82 -7.71
C ALA A 61 8.35 -3.37 -7.67
N LEU A 62 7.28 -3.13 -6.92
CA LEU A 62 6.72 -1.79 -6.72
C LEU A 62 7.67 -0.89 -5.93
N ASP A 63 8.30 -1.39 -4.86
CA ASP A 63 9.31 -0.65 -4.10
C ASP A 63 10.43 -0.17 -5.01
N ALA A 64 11.01 -1.08 -5.80
CA ALA A 64 12.08 -0.75 -6.74
C ALA A 64 11.66 0.24 -7.83
N MET A 65 10.41 0.16 -8.30
CA MET A 65 9.88 1.00 -9.38
C MET A 65 9.52 2.42 -8.88
N LEU A 66 9.04 2.53 -7.64
CA LEU A 66 8.46 3.76 -7.09
C LEU A 66 9.44 4.61 -6.29
N ASP A 67 10.64 4.13 -6.01
CA ASP A 67 11.66 4.86 -5.26
C ASP A 67 12.18 6.07 -6.05
N PRO A 68 11.90 7.31 -5.62
CA PRO A 68 12.31 8.51 -6.35
C PRO A 68 13.83 8.80 -6.28
N GLU A 69 14.54 8.21 -5.31
CA GLU A 69 15.98 8.40 -5.13
C GLU A 69 16.82 7.29 -5.80
N ARG A 70 16.18 6.19 -6.23
CA ARG A 70 16.85 5.07 -6.87
C ARG A 70 17.09 5.34 -8.35
N GLN A 71 18.34 5.58 -8.72
CA GLN A 71 18.70 5.76 -10.13
C GLN A 71 18.18 4.62 -11.01
N GLY A 72 17.47 4.99 -12.08
CA GLY A 72 16.86 4.04 -13.04
C GLY A 72 15.47 3.56 -12.65
N SER A 73 14.94 3.89 -11.48
CA SER A 73 13.54 3.66 -11.19
C SER A 73 12.65 4.49 -12.12
N ALA A 74 11.39 4.09 -12.27
CA ALA A 74 10.46 4.84 -13.11
C ALA A 74 10.19 6.25 -12.55
N VAL A 75 10.08 6.38 -11.23
CA VAL A 75 9.85 7.69 -10.58
C VAL A 75 11.09 8.57 -10.63
N TYR A 76 12.29 8.01 -10.43
CA TYR A 76 13.54 8.74 -10.64
C TYR A 76 13.63 9.30 -12.07
N ASN A 77 13.33 8.48 -13.07
CA ASN A 77 13.36 8.89 -14.48
C ASN A 77 12.33 9.98 -14.79
N LEU A 78 11.12 9.91 -14.19
CA LEU A 78 10.11 10.96 -14.29
C LEU A 78 10.64 12.27 -13.70
N ASN A 79 11.16 12.26 -12.48
CA ASN A 79 11.64 13.44 -11.76
C ASN A 79 12.86 14.09 -12.46
N ASN A 80 13.64 13.31 -13.20
CA ASN A 80 14.81 13.80 -13.93
C ASN A 80 14.55 14.04 -15.43
N SER A 81 13.29 14.02 -15.88
CA SER A 81 12.92 14.12 -17.29
C SER A 81 13.08 15.54 -17.89
N GLN A 82 13.23 16.57 -17.07
CA GLN A 82 13.37 17.98 -17.47
C GLN A 82 12.26 18.46 -18.43
N GLY A 83 11.04 17.97 -18.26
CA GLY A 83 9.90 18.30 -19.12
C GLY A 83 9.72 17.38 -20.31
N ALA A 84 10.60 16.40 -20.53
CA ALA A 84 10.42 15.42 -21.58
C ALA A 84 9.36 14.37 -21.19
N PRO A 85 8.56 13.87 -22.15
CA PRO A 85 7.63 12.78 -21.89
C PRO A 85 8.37 11.48 -21.54
N VAL A 86 7.91 10.79 -20.50
CA VAL A 86 8.44 9.49 -20.05
C VAL A 86 7.35 8.43 -20.17
N SER A 87 7.67 7.29 -20.76
CA SER A 87 6.78 6.14 -20.80
C SER A 87 6.76 5.44 -19.44
N VAL A 88 5.57 5.23 -18.89
CA VAL A 88 5.36 4.55 -17.61
C VAL A 88 4.44 3.34 -17.76
N THR A 89 4.55 2.37 -16.85
CA THR A 89 3.68 1.18 -16.81
C THR A 89 2.23 1.54 -16.47
N GLY A 90 1.29 0.65 -16.78
CA GLY A 90 -0.12 0.79 -16.40
C GLY A 90 -0.32 0.96 -14.89
N GLN A 91 0.53 0.34 -14.08
CA GLN A 91 0.49 0.50 -12.61
C GLN A 91 0.77 1.93 -12.17
N ILE A 92 1.81 2.58 -12.74
CA ILE A 92 2.09 4.01 -12.44
C ILE A 92 0.97 4.89 -12.97
N ALA A 93 0.48 4.62 -14.18
CA ALA A 93 -0.62 5.37 -14.76
C ALA A 93 -1.91 5.27 -13.92
N GLU A 94 -2.20 4.09 -13.37
CA GLU A 94 -3.31 3.88 -12.44
C GLU A 94 -3.13 4.70 -11.15
N MET A 95 -1.95 4.64 -10.54
CA MET A 95 -1.64 5.41 -9.33
C MET A 95 -1.77 6.92 -9.56
N LEU A 96 -1.29 7.42 -10.70
CA LEU A 96 -1.45 8.83 -11.07
C LEU A 96 -2.93 9.19 -11.28
N SER A 97 -3.72 8.31 -11.88
CA SER A 97 -5.16 8.51 -12.08
C SER A 97 -5.91 8.59 -10.75
N VAL A 98 -5.60 7.69 -9.80
CA VAL A 98 -6.17 7.69 -8.46
C VAL A 98 -5.77 8.97 -7.72
N ALA A 99 -4.47 9.32 -7.73
CA ALA A 99 -3.97 10.53 -7.09
C ALA A 99 -4.62 11.80 -7.67
N GLY A 100 -4.78 11.89 -8.99
CA GLY A 100 -5.46 13.02 -9.65
C GLY A 100 -6.94 13.14 -9.27
N THR A 101 -7.61 12.00 -9.10
CA THR A 101 -8.99 11.98 -8.60
C THR A 101 -9.07 12.54 -7.18
N VAL A 102 -8.19 12.07 -6.29
CA VAL A 102 -8.17 12.53 -4.89
C VAL A 102 -7.68 13.98 -4.80
N TYR A 103 -6.68 14.38 -5.61
CA TYR A 103 -6.27 15.78 -5.72
C TYR A 103 -7.47 16.71 -6.01
N THR A 104 -8.27 16.34 -7.01
CA THR A 104 -9.46 17.13 -7.38
C THR A 104 -10.52 17.14 -6.29
N GLN A 105 -10.83 15.97 -5.70
CA GLN A 105 -11.85 15.85 -4.66
C GLN A 105 -11.47 16.50 -3.33
N SER A 106 -10.16 16.58 -3.04
CA SER A 106 -9.63 17.20 -1.82
C SER A 106 -9.28 18.69 -2.00
N ASN A 107 -9.57 19.29 -3.16
CA ASN A 107 -9.16 20.65 -3.51
C ASN A 107 -7.64 20.87 -3.36
N GLY A 108 -6.85 19.89 -3.81
CA GLY A 108 -5.40 19.94 -3.78
C GLY A 108 -4.75 19.53 -2.45
N ALA A 109 -5.50 19.08 -1.45
CA ALA A 109 -4.92 18.66 -0.16
C ALA A 109 -4.03 17.39 -0.30
N LEU A 110 -4.37 16.47 -1.21
CA LEU A 110 -3.44 15.43 -1.65
C LEU A 110 -2.73 15.91 -2.91
N ASP A 111 -1.43 16.10 -2.85
CA ASP A 111 -0.62 16.46 -4.00
C ASP A 111 0.70 15.67 -4.00
N LEU A 112 0.92 14.84 -5.02
CA LEU A 112 2.16 14.05 -5.14
C LEU A 112 3.38 14.92 -5.41
N THR A 113 3.18 16.14 -5.93
CA THR A 113 4.26 17.05 -6.31
C THR A 113 4.83 17.85 -5.14
N VAL A 114 4.36 17.64 -3.91
CA VAL A 114 4.96 18.20 -2.67
C VAL A 114 6.33 17.58 -2.33
N TYR A 115 6.78 16.60 -3.09
CA TYR A 115 8.00 15.84 -2.81
C TYR A 115 9.25 16.73 -2.57
N PRO A 116 9.52 17.80 -3.33
CA PRO A 116 10.64 18.72 -3.04
C PRO A 116 10.56 19.35 -1.66
N LEU A 117 9.36 19.65 -1.16
CA LEU A 117 9.16 20.14 0.21
C LEU A 117 9.48 19.04 1.23
N VAL A 118 9.04 17.81 1.02
CA VAL A 118 9.36 16.67 1.90
C VAL A 118 10.87 16.49 2.02
N LYS A 119 11.61 16.63 0.91
CA LYS A 119 13.09 16.64 0.90
C LYS A 119 13.66 17.82 1.69
N ALA A 120 13.17 19.02 1.43
CA ALA A 120 13.66 20.24 2.08
C ALA A 120 13.51 20.22 3.60
N TRP A 121 12.44 19.59 4.11
CA TRP A 121 12.24 19.37 5.55
C TRP A 121 13.08 18.22 6.13
N GLY A 122 13.80 17.44 5.29
CA GLY A 122 14.68 16.34 5.69
C GLY A 122 13.96 15.06 6.04
N PHE A 123 12.72 14.86 5.57
CA PHE A 123 11.96 13.62 5.85
C PHE A 123 12.40 12.41 5.00
N ILE A 124 13.23 12.62 3.97
CA ILE A 124 13.72 11.52 3.12
C ILE A 124 14.97 10.88 3.72
N ASP A 125 15.91 11.70 4.20
CA ASP A 125 17.23 11.27 4.66
C ASP A 125 17.44 11.42 6.18
N ALA A 126 16.38 11.76 6.91
CA ALA A 126 16.37 12.05 8.34
C ALA A 126 17.28 13.22 8.76
N GLN A 127 17.64 14.10 7.80
CA GLN A 127 18.37 15.34 8.09
C GLN A 127 17.39 16.50 8.35
N TYR A 128 16.63 16.36 9.41
CA TYR A 128 15.52 17.24 9.76
C TYR A 128 15.97 18.70 9.94
N ARG A 129 15.26 19.61 9.32
CA ARG A 129 15.44 21.07 9.45
C ARG A 129 14.14 21.81 9.18
N VAL A 130 14.11 23.07 9.55
CA VAL A 130 13.04 23.99 9.16
C VAL A 130 13.57 24.81 7.97
N PRO A 131 13.02 24.65 6.75
CA PRO A 131 13.38 25.48 5.61
C PRO A 131 13.00 26.95 5.83
N SER A 132 13.68 27.88 5.19
CA SER A 132 13.29 29.29 5.22
C SER A 132 12.02 29.54 4.40
N ASP A 133 11.29 30.62 4.72
CA ASP A 133 10.08 31.02 3.99
C ASP A 133 10.36 31.26 2.49
N SER A 134 11.53 31.80 2.16
CA SER A 134 11.95 32.02 0.77
C SER A 134 12.20 30.69 0.04
N GLU A 135 12.77 29.69 0.72
CA GLU A 135 12.98 28.36 0.17
C GLU A 135 11.64 27.66 -0.05
N ILE A 136 10.74 27.68 0.94
CA ILE A 136 9.39 27.12 0.83
C ILE A 136 8.65 27.76 -0.35
N THR A 137 8.64 29.09 -0.45
CA THR A 137 7.99 29.83 -1.55
C THR A 137 8.56 29.45 -2.91
N GLY A 138 9.89 29.29 -3.01
CA GLY A 138 10.55 28.87 -4.24
C GLY A 138 10.16 27.44 -4.66
N LEU A 139 10.06 26.51 -3.72
CA LEU A 139 9.67 25.12 -3.99
C LEU A 139 8.19 25.02 -4.36
N LEU A 140 7.31 25.76 -3.69
CA LEU A 140 5.87 25.78 -3.97
C LEU A 140 5.54 26.22 -5.41
N ALA A 141 6.40 27.00 -6.06
CA ALA A 141 6.20 27.39 -7.46
C ALA A 141 6.12 26.19 -8.42
N ASN A 142 6.76 25.06 -8.07
CA ASN A 142 6.78 23.83 -8.85
C ASN A 142 5.79 22.77 -8.33
N VAL A 143 5.04 23.04 -7.27
CA VAL A 143 3.99 22.19 -6.76
C VAL A 143 2.69 22.43 -7.54
N GLY A 144 1.94 21.38 -7.79
CA GLY A 144 0.65 21.42 -8.47
C GLY A 144 0.48 20.20 -9.38
N PHE A 145 -0.28 19.21 -8.91
CA PHE A 145 -0.57 17.98 -9.66
C PHE A 145 -1.36 18.26 -10.95
N ASP A 146 -2.13 19.33 -11.00
CA ASP A 146 -2.85 19.81 -12.19
C ASP A 146 -1.92 20.16 -13.37
N LYS A 147 -0.63 20.39 -13.10
CA LYS A 147 0.38 20.65 -14.13
C LYS A 147 0.94 19.36 -14.77
N VAL A 148 0.65 18.19 -14.19
CA VAL A 148 1.12 16.90 -14.68
C VAL A 148 0.26 16.45 -15.87
N SER A 149 0.89 16.20 -17.02
CA SER A 149 0.20 15.68 -18.19
C SER A 149 0.30 14.16 -18.26
N ILE A 150 -0.84 13.49 -18.43
CA ILE A 150 -0.94 12.03 -18.53
C ILE A 150 -1.67 11.70 -19.83
N ASN A 151 -0.93 11.16 -20.81
CA ASN A 151 -1.48 10.74 -22.10
C ASN A 151 -1.47 9.21 -22.20
N ARG A 152 -2.66 8.59 -22.19
CA ARG A 152 -2.77 7.14 -22.41
C ARG A 152 -2.42 6.78 -23.86
N MET A 153 -1.56 5.78 -24.00
CA MET A 153 -1.28 5.19 -25.30
C MET A 153 -2.42 4.24 -25.67
N SER A 154 -2.87 4.27 -26.93
CA SER A 154 -4.08 3.57 -27.39
C SER A 154 -4.00 2.05 -27.41
N ASP A 155 -2.80 1.47 -27.27
CA ASP A 155 -2.49 0.07 -27.54
C ASP A 155 -1.70 -0.64 -26.45
N ALA A 156 -1.48 -0.02 -25.30
CA ALA A 156 -0.54 -0.55 -24.33
C ALA A 156 -0.95 -0.31 -22.87
N ASP A 157 -0.51 -1.23 -22.03
CA ASP A 157 -0.41 -1.05 -20.57
C ASP A 157 0.60 0.06 -20.19
N THR A 158 0.75 1.08 -21.05
CA THR A 158 1.68 2.20 -20.87
C THR A 158 0.99 3.53 -21.09
N SER A 159 1.52 4.57 -20.47
CA SER A 159 1.12 5.96 -20.64
C SER A 159 2.35 6.84 -20.77
N LEU A 160 2.23 7.95 -21.51
CA LEU A 160 3.23 9.01 -21.51
C LEU A 160 2.90 10.02 -20.43
N VAL A 161 3.83 10.25 -19.52
CA VAL A 161 3.70 11.22 -18.43
C VAL A 161 4.73 12.32 -18.64
N THR A 162 4.29 13.57 -18.53
CA THR A 162 5.16 14.75 -18.61
C THR A 162 5.04 15.55 -17.33
N LEU A 163 6.14 15.71 -16.62
CA LEU A 163 6.25 16.65 -15.51
C LEU A 163 6.83 17.96 -16.05
N PRO A 164 6.30 19.13 -15.66
CA PRO A 164 6.97 20.40 -15.97
C PRO A 164 8.42 20.42 -15.45
N SER A 165 9.29 21.13 -16.11
CA SER A 165 10.67 21.27 -15.62
C SER A 165 10.69 21.83 -14.21
N GLY A 166 11.47 21.20 -13.31
CA GLY A 166 11.54 21.55 -11.88
C GLY A 166 10.45 20.91 -11.00
N THR A 167 9.44 20.27 -11.58
CA THR A 167 8.45 19.50 -10.83
C THR A 167 8.99 18.09 -10.55
N GLU A 168 8.91 17.66 -9.30
CA GLU A 168 9.20 16.30 -8.87
C GLU A 168 8.00 15.73 -8.10
N LEU A 169 7.80 14.44 -8.14
CA LEU A 169 6.72 13.77 -7.42
C LEU A 169 7.21 12.53 -6.65
N SER A 170 6.41 12.12 -5.68
CA SER A 170 6.56 10.83 -4.98
C SER A 170 5.21 10.18 -4.78
N PHE A 171 5.16 8.86 -4.91
CA PHE A 171 3.96 8.06 -4.67
C PHE A 171 3.75 7.66 -3.20
N ALA A 172 4.56 8.15 -2.27
CA ALA A 172 4.55 7.71 -0.86
C ALA A 172 3.15 7.69 -0.21
N SER A 173 2.28 8.65 -0.59
CA SER A 173 0.91 8.76 -0.06
C SER A 173 -0.07 7.72 -0.63
N VAL A 174 0.21 7.11 -1.79
CA VAL A 174 -0.69 6.16 -2.48
C VAL A 174 -0.06 4.78 -2.70
N ALA A 175 1.27 4.68 -2.64
CA ALA A 175 2.02 3.47 -2.97
C ALA A 175 1.60 2.25 -2.14
N LYS A 176 1.43 2.41 -0.82
CA LYS A 176 1.06 1.29 0.07
C LYS A 176 -0.35 0.76 -0.23
N GLY A 177 -1.30 1.64 -0.58
CA GLY A 177 -2.64 1.22 -0.99
C GLY A 177 -2.62 0.40 -2.28
N CYS A 178 -1.84 0.85 -3.27
CA CYS A 178 -1.66 0.12 -4.52
C CYS A 178 -0.90 -1.20 -4.30
N ALA A 179 0.17 -1.20 -3.49
CA ALA A 179 0.90 -2.40 -3.14
C ALA A 179 0.01 -3.45 -2.45
N ALA A 180 -0.84 -3.03 -1.50
CA ALA A 180 -1.80 -3.90 -0.85
C ALA A 180 -2.81 -4.51 -1.83
N LYS A 181 -3.35 -3.70 -2.76
CA LYS A 181 -4.25 -4.16 -3.82
C LYS A 181 -3.59 -5.21 -4.71
N TYR A 182 -2.40 -4.92 -5.23
CA TYR A 182 -1.72 -5.83 -6.14
C TYR A 182 -1.20 -7.09 -5.43
N ALA A 183 -0.78 -6.99 -4.17
CA ALA A 183 -0.42 -8.14 -3.34
C ALA A 183 -1.62 -9.06 -3.10
N ALA A 184 -2.79 -8.49 -2.76
CA ALA A 184 -4.03 -9.27 -2.60
C ALA A 184 -4.45 -9.95 -3.92
N GLN A 185 -4.33 -9.26 -5.06
CA GLN A 185 -4.60 -9.83 -6.38
C GLN A 185 -3.63 -10.99 -6.71
N ALA A 186 -2.34 -10.84 -6.40
CA ALA A 186 -1.33 -11.88 -6.60
C ALA A 186 -1.62 -13.11 -5.74
N MET A 187 -1.98 -12.92 -4.46
CA MET A 187 -2.41 -14.01 -3.58
C MET A 187 -3.66 -14.72 -4.12
N ALA A 188 -4.68 -13.96 -4.52
CA ALA A 188 -5.89 -14.53 -5.11
C ALA A 188 -5.60 -15.30 -6.40
N GLY A 189 -4.70 -14.77 -7.26
CA GLY A 189 -4.22 -15.45 -8.47
C GLY A 189 -3.47 -16.75 -8.21
N ALA A 190 -2.80 -16.88 -7.06
CA ALA A 190 -2.19 -18.12 -6.57
C ALA A 190 -3.19 -19.08 -5.92
N GLY A 191 -4.46 -18.69 -5.79
CA GLY A 191 -5.53 -19.51 -5.21
C GLY A 191 -5.74 -19.34 -3.70
N VAL A 192 -5.17 -18.30 -3.08
CA VAL A 192 -5.44 -17.94 -1.68
C VAL A 192 -6.82 -17.28 -1.59
N THR A 193 -7.62 -17.71 -0.64
CA THR A 193 -8.98 -17.18 -0.39
C THR A 193 -9.13 -16.50 0.96
N SER A 194 -8.15 -16.63 1.84
CA SER A 194 -8.13 -16.04 3.18
C SER A 194 -6.74 -15.50 3.50
N ALA A 195 -6.61 -14.17 3.60
CA ALA A 195 -5.36 -13.53 3.92
C ALA A 195 -5.56 -12.15 4.59
N ILE A 196 -4.54 -11.70 5.33
CA ILE A 196 -4.42 -10.35 5.84
C ILE A 196 -3.03 -9.80 5.52
N ILE A 197 -2.99 -8.61 4.96
CA ILE A 197 -1.80 -7.92 4.48
C ILE A 197 -1.68 -6.62 5.27
N SER A 198 -0.64 -6.46 6.06
CA SER A 198 -0.38 -5.24 6.85
C SER A 198 0.89 -4.55 6.35
N LEU A 199 0.74 -3.39 5.76
CA LEU A 199 1.82 -2.58 5.16
C LEU A 199 2.02 -1.28 5.96
N GLY A 200 2.45 -1.40 7.22
CA GLY A 200 2.79 -0.24 8.04
C GLY A 200 1.61 0.73 8.25
N GLY A 201 0.50 0.24 8.79
CA GLY A 201 -0.73 1.02 9.04
C GLY A 201 -1.74 1.00 7.88
N ASN A 202 -1.40 0.36 6.76
CA ASN A 202 -2.34 0.00 5.70
C ASN A 202 -2.62 -1.50 5.79
N VAL A 203 -3.83 -1.87 6.18
CA VAL A 203 -4.26 -3.26 6.30
C VAL A 203 -5.25 -3.56 5.17
N GLN A 204 -4.98 -4.62 4.40
CA GLN A 204 -5.88 -5.17 3.40
C GLN A 204 -6.23 -6.60 3.79
N THR A 205 -7.51 -6.94 3.76
CA THR A 205 -8.00 -8.30 3.94
C THR A 205 -8.41 -8.89 2.59
N LEU A 206 -8.21 -10.20 2.43
CA LEU A 206 -8.68 -11.00 1.32
C LEU A 206 -9.63 -12.07 1.88
N GLY A 207 -10.88 -12.07 1.42
CA GLY A 207 -11.92 -12.96 1.94
C GLY A 207 -12.20 -12.79 3.43
N LEU A 208 -12.76 -13.84 4.01
CA LEU A 208 -13.00 -13.97 5.45
C LEU A 208 -11.88 -14.77 6.12
N ARG A 209 -11.90 -14.81 7.44
CA ARG A 209 -11.02 -15.72 8.20
C ARG A 209 -11.38 -17.19 7.87
N PRO A 210 -10.45 -18.14 8.10
CA PRO A 210 -10.68 -19.56 7.81
C PRO A 210 -11.93 -20.16 8.47
N ASP A 211 -12.30 -19.63 9.64
CA ASP A 211 -13.50 -20.05 10.39
C ASP A 211 -14.80 -19.40 9.87
N GLY A 212 -14.74 -18.64 8.78
CA GLY A 212 -15.87 -17.91 8.19
C GLY A 212 -16.24 -16.62 8.92
N SER A 213 -15.52 -16.23 9.97
CA SER A 213 -15.76 -14.99 10.70
C SER A 213 -15.08 -13.80 10.03
N ASN A 214 -15.44 -12.60 10.45
CA ASN A 214 -14.79 -11.36 10.05
C ASN A 214 -13.38 -11.25 10.64
N TRP A 215 -12.54 -10.47 9.98
CA TRP A 215 -11.25 -10.02 10.49
C TRP A 215 -11.46 -8.96 11.59
N ASN A 216 -10.63 -9.00 12.62
CA ASN A 216 -10.58 -7.97 13.64
C ASN A 216 -9.32 -7.12 13.43
N VAL A 217 -9.51 -5.88 12.98
CA VAL A 217 -8.43 -4.93 12.73
C VAL A 217 -8.44 -3.86 13.82
N ALA A 218 -7.37 -3.84 14.62
CA ALA A 218 -7.21 -2.86 15.69
C ALA A 218 -6.69 -1.53 15.12
N VAL A 219 -7.26 -0.42 15.56
CA VAL A 219 -6.78 0.94 15.28
C VAL A 219 -5.96 1.41 16.46
N GLN A 220 -4.66 1.63 16.25
CA GLN A 220 -3.70 2.00 17.28
C GLN A 220 -4.03 3.39 17.86
N ASP A 221 -3.87 3.56 19.15
CA ASP A 221 -3.97 4.85 19.81
C ASP A 221 -2.71 5.69 19.54
N PRO A 222 -2.81 6.87 18.93
CA PRO A 222 -1.66 7.73 18.65
C PRO A 222 -0.97 8.29 19.90
N GLU A 223 -1.69 8.40 21.04
CA GLU A 223 -1.13 8.90 22.28
C GLU A 223 -0.53 7.78 23.14
N ASN A 224 -0.99 6.54 22.96
CA ASN A 224 -0.47 5.37 23.65
C ASN A 224 -0.37 4.19 22.68
N THR A 225 0.77 4.03 22.03
CA THR A 225 1.01 2.99 21.02
C THR A 225 0.89 1.55 21.52
N ASN A 226 0.74 1.34 22.85
CA ASN A 226 0.46 0.03 23.43
C ASN A 226 -1.05 -0.24 23.62
N SER A 227 -1.91 0.68 23.20
CA SER A 227 -3.37 0.54 23.26
C SER A 227 -4.03 0.79 21.91
N TYR A 228 -5.34 0.59 21.86
CA TYR A 228 -6.16 0.78 20.67
C TYR A 228 -7.32 1.71 20.97
N VAL A 229 -7.62 2.62 20.05
CA VAL A 229 -8.84 3.44 20.11
C VAL A 229 -10.10 2.63 19.77
N GLY A 230 -9.94 1.50 19.06
CA GLY A 230 -11.03 0.60 18.71
C GLY A 230 -10.57 -0.59 17.88
N ILE A 231 -11.49 -1.54 17.71
CA ILE A 231 -11.32 -2.72 16.87
C ILE A 231 -12.46 -2.75 15.86
N LEU A 232 -12.12 -2.85 14.58
CA LEU A 232 -13.07 -2.99 13.48
C LEU A 232 -13.24 -4.46 13.12
N SER A 233 -14.49 -4.94 13.08
CA SER A 233 -14.82 -6.25 12.57
C SER A 233 -15.22 -6.11 11.10
N VAL A 234 -14.38 -6.60 10.18
CA VAL A 234 -14.50 -6.34 8.74
C VAL A 234 -14.40 -7.63 7.92
N GLY A 235 -15.12 -7.68 6.81
CA GLY A 235 -14.92 -8.68 5.76
C GLY A 235 -13.73 -8.33 4.88
N GLU A 236 -13.85 -8.63 3.57
CA GLU A 236 -12.83 -8.21 2.60
C GLU A 236 -12.88 -6.69 2.38
N THR A 237 -11.83 -5.99 2.82
CA THR A 237 -11.74 -4.53 2.70
C THR A 237 -10.33 -4.03 3.05
N ALA A 238 -10.13 -2.72 2.90
CA ALA A 238 -8.96 -2.02 3.38
C ALA A 238 -9.29 -1.18 4.64
N VAL A 239 -8.41 -1.23 5.64
CA VAL A 239 -8.41 -0.33 6.81
C VAL A 239 -7.09 0.40 6.83
N VAL A 240 -7.13 1.72 6.62
CA VAL A 240 -5.92 2.53 6.47
C VAL A 240 -5.90 3.61 7.53
N THR A 241 -4.77 3.74 8.23
CA THR A 241 -4.53 4.81 9.20
C THR A 241 -3.32 5.62 8.79
N SER A 242 -3.43 6.95 8.86
CA SER A 242 -2.32 7.88 8.68
C SER A 242 -2.13 8.68 9.96
N GLY A 243 -0.86 8.83 10.40
CA GLY A 243 -0.58 9.55 11.63
C GLY A 243 0.77 10.26 11.58
N GLY A 244 0.77 11.55 11.96
CA GLY A 244 1.98 12.35 12.04
C GLY A 244 2.95 11.91 13.14
N TYR A 245 2.46 11.17 14.13
CA TYR A 245 3.26 10.71 15.30
C TYR A 245 4.34 9.68 14.96
N GLN A 246 4.28 9.04 13.80
CA GLN A 246 5.27 8.02 13.40
C GLN A 246 6.55 8.63 12.80
N ARG A 247 6.45 9.79 12.12
CA ARG A 247 7.58 10.47 11.48
C ARG A 247 7.46 11.97 11.72
N TYR A 248 8.14 12.47 12.75
CA TYR A 248 8.16 13.88 13.12
C TYR A 248 9.52 14.25 13.71
N PHE A 249 9.77 15.55 13.83
CA PHE A 249 10.86 16.08 14.61
C PHE A 249 10.42 17.32 15.39
N VAL A 250 11.14 17.62 16.45
CA VAL A 250 10.93 18.83 17.27
C VAL A 250 12.06 19.81 16.95
N ALA A 251 11.71 20.97 16.44
CA ALA A 251 12.66 22.02 16.15
C ALA A 251 13.20 22.70 17.42
N SER A 252 14.28 23.48 17.31
CA SER A 252 14.94 24.16 18.44
C SER A 252 14.02 25.12 19.20
N ASN A 253 12.97 25.62 18.56
CA ASN A 253 11.95 26.48 19.15
C ASN A 253 10.82 25.69 19.86
N GLY A 254 10.89 24.35 19.93
CA GLY A 254 9.89 23.49 20.53
C GLY A 254 8.70 23.14 19.61
N THR A 255 8.66 23.63 18.38
CA THR A 255 7.58 23.29 17.43
C THR A 255 7.79 21.89 16.86
N THR A 256 6.72 21.09 16.85
CA THR A 256 6.73 19.75 16.23
C THR A 256 6.31 19.84 14.77
N TYR A 257 7.11 19.27 13.91
CA TYR A 257 6.84 19.13 12.47
C TYR A 257 6.72 17.66 12.08
N GLN A 258 5.76 17.33 11.24
CA GLN A 258 5.48 15.97 10.80
C GLN A 258 5.65 15.83 9.28
N HIS A 259 5.80 14.59 8.81
CA HIS A 259 6.04 14.28 7.40
C HIS A 259 4.82 14.51 6.48
N ILE A 260 3.61 14.69 7.05
CA ILE A 260 2.40 15.02 6.28
C ILE A 260 2.37 16.54 6.11
N ILE A 261 2.68 16.98 4.90
CA ILE A 261 2.84 18.40 4.56
C ILE A 261 1.56 18.90 3.91
N ASN A 262 1.07 20.04 4.38
CA ASN A 262 -0.01 20.78 3.72
C ASN A 262 0.60 21.57 2.54
N PRO A 263 0.13 21.36 1.29
CA PRO A 263 0.66 22.07 0.12
C PRO A 263 0.13 23.50 -0.03
N SER A 264 -0.83 23.95 0.78
CA SER A 264 -1.49 25.26 0.72
C SER A 264 -1.01 26.21 1.80
#